data_f6a37762591ae7969baae490cbdb087f
#
_entry.id   f6a37762591ae7969baae490cbdb087f
#
_cell.length_a   1.000
_cell.length_b   1.000
_cell.length_c   1.000
_cell.angle_alpha   90.00
_cell.angle_beta   90.00
_cell.angle_gamma   90.00
#
_symmetry.space_group_name_H-M   'P 1'
#
loop_
_entity.id
_entity.type
_entity.pdbx_description
1 polymer ?
#
loop_
_entity_poly.entity_id
_entity_poly.type
_entity_poly.pdbx_seq_one_letter_code
_entity_poly.pdbx_strand_id
1 'polypeptide(L)'
;LIAILRAEFATRWREGTAFERGATILLTVFGLVILHSVEIWIYASLFIGLGEFQDLETALYFSTTSFSTIGYGDVIVSDNRRLIAAIEGANGFLLIGWSTAFLVSVTARMGLLEAQLQTRGKARNGEPSD
;
A
#
# COMPACT_ATOMS: atom_id res chain seq x y z
N LEU A 1 18.12 16.19 -10.90
CA LEU A 1 16.92 16.35 -10.09
C LEU A 1 16.63 15.10 -9.24
N ILE A 2 16.50 13.91 -9.85
CA ILE A 2 16.22 12.64 -9.16
C ILE A 2 17.32 12.26 -8.14
N ALA A 3 18.58 12.49 -8.46
CA ALA A 3 19.71 12.23 -7.55
C ALA A 3 19.71 13.19 -6.34
N ILE A 4 19.35 14.44 -6.53
CA ILE A 4 19.23 15.43 -5.46
C ILE A 4 18.05 15.10 -4.54
N LEU A 5 16.89 14.78 -5.11
CA LEU A 5 15.72 14.34 -4.35
C LEU A 5 15.99 13.04 -3.56
N ARG A 6 16.74 12.10 -4.14
CA ARG A 6 17.17 10.89 -3.42
C ARG A 6 18.15 11.21 -2.27
N ALA A 7 19.07 12.13 -2.46
CA ALA A 7 20.02 12.52 -1.43
C ALA A 7 19.34 13.28 -0.29
N GLU A 8 18.44 14.23 -0.59
CA GLU A 8 17.67 14.96 0.44
C GLU A 8 16.70 14.04 1.19
N PHE A 9 16.06 13.10 0.48
CA PHE A 9 15.23 12.08 1.10
C PHE A 9 16.05 11.20 2.04
N ALA A 10 17.23 10.75 1.60
CA ALA A 10 18.11 9.89 2.40
C ALA A 10 18.71 10.60 3.64
N THR A 11 19.02 11.91 3.57
CA THR A 11 19.53 12.66 4.71
C THR A 11 18.44 12.96 5.74
N ARG A 12 17.23 13.27 5.30
CA ARG A 12 16.09 13.51 6.18
C ARG A 12 15.67 12.26 6.98
N TRP A 13 15.93 11.06 6.42
CA TRP A 13 15.65 9.78 7.10
C TRP A 13 16.71 9.39 8.13
N ARG A 14 17.91 9.97 8.07
CA ARG A 14 19.04 9.60 8.96
C ARG A 14 18.96 10.25 10.34
N GLU A 15 18.21 11.32 10.51
CA GLU A 15 18.15 12.10 11.75
C GLU A 15 16.79 12.02 12.47
N GLY A 16 15.83 11.26 11.91
CA GLY A 16 14.46 11.15 12.42
C GLY A 16 14.37 10.43 13.77
N THR A 17 13.59 11.01 14.69
CA THR A 17 13.21 10.39 15.96
C THR A 17 12.36 9.12 15.73
N ALA A 18 12.24 8.25 16.74
CA ALA A 18 11.36 7.06 16.65
C ALA A 18 9.91 7.45 16.32
N PHE A 19 9.48 8.63 16.75
CA PHE A 19 8.16 9.18 16.42
C PHE A 19 8.00 9.48 14.93
N GLU A 20 8.98 10.12 14.31
CA GLU A 20 8.95 10.46 12.87
C GLU A 20 8.94 9.19 12.00
N ARG A 21 9.64 8.15 12.43
CA ARG A 21 9.63 6.85 11.75
C ARG A 21 8.26 6.18 11.85
N GLY A 22 7.67 6.16 13.03
CA GLY A 22 6.30 5.66 13.23
C GLY A 22 5.28 6.43 12.40
N ALA A 23 5.38 7.76 12.37
CA ALA A 23 4.53 8.61 11.57
C ALA A 23 4.66 8.30 10.06
N THR A 24 5.87 8.04 9.57
CA THR A 24 6.07 7.69 8.17
C THR A 24 5.46 6.34 7.80
N ILE A 25 5.59 5.33 8.65
CA ILE A 25 4.92 4.03 8.42
C ILE A 25 3.41 4.25 8.35
N LEU A 26 2.84 4.97 9.31
CA LEU A 26 1.40 5.25 9.34
C LEU A 26 0.95 6.01 8.09
N LEU A 27 1.66 7.06 7.69
CA LEU A 27 1.36 7.81 6.46
C LEU A 27 1.45 6.94 5.22
N THR A 28 2.43 6.03 5.16
CA THR A 28 2.54 5.08 4.05
C THR A 28 1.35 4.13 4.02
N VAL A 29 0.96 3.55 5.15
CA VAL A 29 -0.19 2.65 5.25
C VAL A 29 -1.48 3.38 4.85
N PHE A 30 -1.74 4.56 5.42
CA PHE A 30 -2.92 5.35 5.05
C PHE A 30 -2.91 5.76 3.57
N GLY A 31 -1.75 6.13 3.03
CA GLY A 31 -1.60 6.44 1.61
C GLY A 31 -1.95 5.25 0.71
N LEU A 32 -1.52 4.04 1.06
CA LEU A 32 -1.87 2.82 0.34
C LEU A 32 -3.36 2.48 0.46
N VAL A 33 -3.96 2.64 1.64
CA VAL A 33 -5.41 2.44 1.83
C VAL A 33 -6.21 3.41 0.96
N ILE A 34 -5.84 4.69 0.93
CA ILE A 34 -6.49 5.69 0.09
C ILE A 34 -6.33 5.32 -1.39
N LEU A 35 -5.13 4.91 -1.83
CA LEU A 35 -4.88 4.50 -3.20
C LEU A 35 -5.79 3.35 -3.62
N HIS A 36 -5.84 2.27 -2.84
CA HIS A 36 -6.72 1.13 -3.13
C HIS A 36 -8.20 1.50 -3.06
N SER A 37 -8.59 2.41 -2.16
CA SER A 37 -9.96 2.91 -2.14
C SER A 37 -10.32 3.63 -3.45
N VAL A 38 -9.43 4.47 -3.97
CA VAL A 38 -9.64 5.14 -5.26
C VAL A 38 -9.78 4.12 -6.39
N GLU A 39 -8.96 3.08 -6.42
CA GLU A 39 -9.05 2.00 -7.42
C GLU A 39 -10.40 1.28 -7.36
N ILE A 40 -10.88 0.92 -6.17
CA ILE A 40 -12.21 0.33 -5.96
C ILE A 40 -13.32 1.27 -6.46
N TRP A 41 -13.23 2.57 -6.17
CA TRP A 41 -14.19 3.56 -6.65
C TRP A 41 -14.20 3.68 -8.18
N ILE A 42 -13.05 3.56 -8.83
CA ILE A 42 -12.95 3.56 -10.30
C ILE A 42 -13.70 2.36 -10.88
N TYR A 43 -13.49 1.16 -10.36
CA TYR A 43 -14.20 -0.04 -10.83
C TYR A 43 -15.70 0.02 -10.55
N ALA A 44 -16.10 0.43 -9.36
CA ALA A 44 -17.53 0.61 -9.03
C ALA A 44 -18.21 1.61 -9.98
N SER A 45 -17.55 2.74 -10.27
CA SER A 45 -18.03 3.73 -11.22
C SER A 45 -18.11 3.17 -12.64
N LEU A 46 -17.16 2.34 -13.04
CA LEU A 46 -17.17 1.66 -14.32
C LEU A 46 -18.38 0.73 -14.45
N PHE A 47 -18.68 -0.10 -13.43
CA PHE A 47 -19.82 -1.00 -13.46
C PHE A 47 -21.16 -0.25 -13.50
N ILE A 48 -21.29 0.86 -12.77
CA ILE A 48 -22.47 1.74 -12.88
C ILE A 48 -22.59 2.33 -14.30
N GLY A 49 -21.49 2.85 -14.85
CA GLY A 49 -21.45 3.43 -16.19
C GLY A 49 -21.77 2.42 -17.29
N LEU A 50 -21.48 1.16 -17.08
CA LEU A 50 -21.83 0.04 -17.95
C LEU A 50 -23.27 -0.46 -17.74
N GLY A 51 -24.02 0.10 -16.77
CA GLY A 51 -25.38 -0.29 -16.44
C GLY A 51 -25.51 -1.65 -15.74
N GLU A 52 -24.40 -2.15 -15.14
CA GLU A 52 -24.42 -3.44 -14.45
C GLU A 52 -25.12 -3.36 -13.10
N PHE A 53 -24.85 -2.31 -12.32
CA PHE A 53 -25.51 -2.02 -11.07
C PHE A 53 -26.26 -0.69 -11.14
N GLN A 54 -27.41 -0.61 -10.47
CA GLN A 54 -28.25 0.57 -10.46
C GLN A 54 -27.95 1.51 -9.30
N ASP A 55 -27.36 0.99 -8.24
CA ASP A 55 -27.02 1.73 -7.04
C ASP A 55 -25.52 1.64 -6.72
N LEU A 56 -25.03 2.71 -6.11
CA LEU A 56 -23.60 2.85 -5.78
C LEU A 56 -23.16 1.89 -4.67
N GLU A 57 -24.06 1.59 -3.73
CA GLU A 57 -23.74 0.71 -2.61
C GLU A 57 -23.41 -0.70 -3.10
N THR A 58 -24.28 -1.27 -3.94
CA THR A 58 -24.05 -2.60 -4.55
C THR A 58 -22.79 -2.62 -5.41
N ALA A 59 -22.54 -1.57 -6.20
CA ALA A 59 -21.34 -1.49 -7.03
C ALA A 59 -20.06 -1.42 -6.18
N LEU A 60 -20.04 -0.61 -5.12
CA LEU A 60 -18.90 -0.50 -4.21
C LEU A 60 -18.66 -1.80 -3.43
N TYR A 61 -19.74 -2.42 -2.96
CA TYR A 61 -19.67 -3.70 -2.28
C TYR A 61 -19.06 -4.77 -3.18
N PHE A 62 -19.58 -4.91 -4.41
CA PHE A 62 -19.04 -5.84 -5.40
C PHE A 62 -17.56 -5.57 -5.70
N SER A 63 -17.21 -4.34 -6.05
CA SER A 63 -15.83 -3.96 -6.36
C SER A 63 -14.91 -4.15 -5.15
N THR A 64 -15.35 -3.85 -3.93
CA THR A 64 -14.54 -4.09 -2.74
C THR A 64 -14.26 -5.57 -2.54
N THR A 65 -15.25 -6.43 -2.67
CA THR A 65 -15.10 -7.88 -2.47
C THR A 65 -14.31 -8.54 -3.59
N SER A 66 -14.46 -8.07 -4.83
CA SER A 66 -13.70 -8.54 -6.00
C SER A 66 -12.25 -8.10 -5.93
N PHE A 67 -11.99 -6.83 -5.74
CA PHE A 67 -10.64 -6.24 -5.66
C PHE A 67 -9.82 -6.84 -4.51
N SER A 68 -10.44 -7.02 -3.34
CA SER A 68 -9.80 -7.67 -2.18
C SER A 68 -9.67 -9.20 -2.31
N THR A 69 -10.14 -9.79 -3.41
CA THR A 69 -10.16 -11.24 -3.65
C THR A 69 -11.00 -12.05 -2.66
N ILE A 70 -11.90 -11.42 -1.90
CA ILE A 70 -12.81 -12.09 -0.97
C ILE A 70 -13.88 -12.86 -1.75
N GLY A 71 -14.59 -12.18 -2.66
CA GLY A 71 -15.54 -12.78 -3.60
C GLY A 71 -16.60 -13.65 -2.95
N TYR A 72 -17.46 -13.09 -2.08
CA TYR A 72 -18.52 -13.88 -1.40
C TYR A 72 -19.49 -14.56 -2.38
N GLY A 73 -19.68 -14.01 -3.58
CA GLY A 73 -20.54 -14.59 -4.61
C GLY A 73 -22.04 -14.37 -4.39
N ASP A 74 -22.41 -13.51 -3.45
CA ASP A 74 -23.78 -13.08 -3.18
C ASP A 74 -24.25 -11.99 -4.14
N VAL A 75 -23.34 -11.18 -4.65
CA VAL A 75 -23.52 -10.25 -5.75
C VAL A 75 -22.63 -10.68 -6.90
N ILE A 76 -23.21 -10.89 -8.06
CA ILE A 76 -22.50 -11.34 -9.25
C ILE A 76 -22.82 -10.43 -10.43
N VAL A 77 -21.87 -10.31 -11.35
CA VAL A 77 -22.06 -9.56 -12.60
C VAL A 77 -22.66 -10.46 -13.69
N SER A 78 -23.28 -9.83 -14.68
CA SER A 78 -23.78 -10.51 -15.88
C SER A 78 -22.66 -11.19 -16.66
N ASP A 79 -22.99 -12.19 -17.46
CA ASP A 79 -22.04 -12.97 -18.25
C ASP A 79 -21.15 -12.10 -19.12
N ASN A 80 -21.66 -11.01 -19.65
CA ASN A 80 -20.94 -10.07 -20.51
C ASN A 80 -19.89 -9.23 -19.74
N ARG A 81 -19.97 -9.19 -18.41
CA ARG A 81 -19.08 -8.38 -17.56
C ARG A 81 -18.12 -9.22 -16.72
N ARG A 82 -18.23 -10.55 -16.75
CA ARG A 82 -17.37 -11.47 -15.98
C ARG A 82 -15.88 -11.25 -16.22
N LEU A 83 -15.48 -10.91 -17.43
CA LEU A 83 -14.08 -10.69 -17.74
C LEU A 83 -13.56 -9.41 -17.05
N ILE A 84 -14.37 -8.36 -17.00
CA ILE A 84 -14.00 -7.11 -16.29
C ILE A 84 -13.83 -7.38 -14.80
N ALA A 85 -14.76 -8.12 -14.20
CA ALA A 85 -14.68 -8.52 -12.80
C ALA A 85 -13.45 -9.40 -12.50
N ALA A 86 -13.10 -10.31 -13.39
CA ALA A 86 -11.91 -11.15 -13.28
C ALA A 86 -10.62 -10.31 -13.35
N ILE A 87 -10.58 -9.32 -14.25
CA ILE A 87 -9.45 -8.38 -14.37
C ILE A 87 -9.34 -7.52 -13.10
N GLU A 88 -10.47 -7.03 -12.56
CA GLU A 88 -10.49 -6.29 -11.30
C GLU A 88 -9.88 -7.11 -10.16
N GLY A 89 -10.32 -8.35 -9.97
CA GLY A 89 -9.77 -9.23 -8.93
C GLY A 89 -8.27 -9.53 -9.12
N ALA A 90 -7.84 -9.80 -10.35
CA ALA A 90 -6.43 -10.01 -10.67
C ALA A 90 -5.59 -8.75 -10.39
N ASN A 91 -6.10 -7.58 -10.77
CA ASN A 91 -5.45 -6.30 -10.52
C ASN A 91 -5.35 -6.01 -9.02
N GLY A 92 -6.43 -6.20 -8.27
CA GLY A 92 -6.45 -6.04 -6.82
C GLY A 92 -5.44 -6.94 -6.13
N PHE A 93 -5.38 -8.22 -6.50
CA PHE A 93 -4.41 -9.17 -5.96
C PHE A 93 -2.96 -8.69 -6.17
N LEU A 94 -2.62 -8.29 -7.40
CA LEU A 94 -1.27 -7.81 -7.74
C LEU A 94 -0.91 -6.53 -6.99
N LEU A 95 -1.82 -5.57 -6.91
CA LEU A 95 -1.58 -4.28 -6.28
C LEU A 95 -1.46 -4.38 -4.76
N ILE A 96 -2.30 -5.19 -4.11
CA ILE A 96 -2.21 -5.48 -2.68
C ILE A 96 -0.89 -6.21 -2.37
N GLY A 97 -0.52 -7.21 -3.18
CA GLY A 97 0.75 -7.92 -3.03
C GLY A 97 1.96 -6.99 -3.18
N TRP A 98 1.95 -6.12 -4.18
CA TRP A 98 3.01 -5.13 -4.39
C TRP A 98 3.10 -4.11 -3.26
N SER A 99 1.96 -3.61 -2.78
CA SER A 99 1.89 -2.69 -1.64
C SER A 99 2.43 -3.31 -0.36
N THR A 100 2.15 -4.59 -0.14
CA THR A 100 2.70 -5.36 0.98
C THR A 100 4.22 -5.47 0.89
N ALA A 101 4.77 -5.83 -0.28
CA ALA A 101 6.21 -5.89 -0.51
C ALA A 101 6.88 -4.52 -0.33
N PHE A 102 6.23 -3.45 -0.79
CA PHE A 102 6.70 -2.09 -0.59
C PHE A 102 6.76 -1.72 0.89
N LEU A 103 5.71 -2.00 1.66
CA LEU A 103 5.65 -1.73 3.10
C LEU A 103 6.73 -2.50 3.87
N VAL A 104 6.93 -3.79 3.54
CA VAL A 104 8.00 -4.60 4.12
C VAL A 104 9.37 -3.99 3.81
N SER A 105 9.60 -3.53 2.58
CA SER A 105 10.86 -2.88 2.17
C SER A 105 11.11 -1.58 2.95
N VAL A 106 10.08 -0.76 3.15
CA VAL A 106 10.16 0.48 3.96
C VAL A 106 10.54 0.15 5.39
N THR A 107 9.84 -0.80 6.01
CA THR A 107 10.06 -1.21 7.41
C THR A 107 11.45 -1.81 7.61
N ALA A 108 11.90 -2.68 6.72
CA ALA A 108 13.23 -3.31 6.77
C ALA A 108 14.36 -2.27 6.69
N ARG A 109 14.22 -1.26 5.84
CA ARG A 109 15.21 -0.16 5.74
C ARG A 109 15.31 0.63 7.04
N MET A 110 14.20 0.81 7.74
CA MET A 110 14.19 1.52 9.03
C MET A 110 14.91 0.72 10.11
N GLY A 111 14.69 -0.58 10.20
CA GLY A 111 15.40 -1.47 11.16
C GLY A 111 16.92 -1.54 10.91
N LEU A 112 17.35 -1.61 9.66
CA LEU A 112 18.78 -1.60 9.31
C LEU A 112 19.46 -0.30 9.71
N LEU A 113 18.79 0.86 9.53
CA LEU A 113 19.31 2.16 9.96
C LEU A 113 19.46 2.24 11.48
N GLU A 114 18.51 1.69 12.22
CA GLU A 114 18.55 1.67 13.68
C GLU A 114 19.73 0.84 14.21
N ALA A 115 19.95 -0.35 13.65
CA ALA A 115 21.09 -1.20 13.98
C ALA A 115 22.43 -0.50 13.67
N GLN A 116 22.55 0.20 12.54
CA GLN A 116 23.75 0.97 12.19
C GLN A 116 24.02 2.14 13.14
N LEU A 117 22.98 2.84 13.59
CA LEU A 117 23.12 3.96 14.52
C LEU A 117 23.54 3.47 15.90
N GLN A 118 23.01 2.35 16.38
CA GLN A 118 23.40 1.74 17.65
C GLN A 118 24.90 1.30 17.62
N THR A 119 25.33 0.66 16.54
CA THR A 119 26.74 0.24 16.37
C THR A 119 27.68 1.46 16.37
N ARG A 120 27.32 2.54 15.69
CA ARG A 120 28.11 3.78 15.67
C ARG A 120 28.12 4.48 17.03
N GLY A 121 27.01 4.46 17.75
CA GLY A 121 26.89 5.01 19.11
C GLY A 121 27.84 4.29 20.07
N LYS A 122 27.84 2.95 20.06
CA LYS A 122 28.74 2.11 20.88
C LYS A 122 30.22 2.39 20.53
N ALA A 123 30.57 2.44 19.24
CA ALA A 123 31.93 2.73 18.80
C ALA A 123 32.42 4.12 19.27
N ARG A 124 31.54 5.11 19.29
CA ARG A 124 31.87 6.47 19.77
C ARG A 124 32.05 6.54 21.30
N ASN A 125 31.33 5.71 22.04
CA ASN A 125 31.41 5.67 23.49
C ASN A 125 32.50 4.70 24.02
N GLY A 126 33.27 4.04 23.13
CA GLY A 126 34.35 3.11 23.52
C GLY A 126 33.86 1.79 24.11
N GLU A 127 32.60 1.42 23.91
CA GLU A 127 32.04 0.14 24.39
C GLU A 127 32.42 -0.98 23.41
N PRO A 128 32.93 -2.14 23.91
CA PRO A 128 33.27 -3.26 23.06
C PRO A 128 32.03 -3.80 22.35
N SER A 129 32.18 -4.14 21.07
CA SER A 129 31.18 -4.90 20.30
C SER A 129 31.24 -6.36 20.76
N ASP A 130 30.20 -6.81 21.44
CA ASP A 130 29.96 -8.22 21.69
C ASP A 130 29.67 -8.98 20.41
#